data_0ab3e8621a6e927772eeafc28a2a57d4
#
_entry.id   0ab3e8621a6e927772eeafc28a2a57d4
#
_cell.length_a   1.000
_cell.length_b   1.000
_cell.length_c   1.000
_cell.angle_alpha   90.00
_cell.angle_beta   90.00
_cell.angle_gamma   90.00
#
_symmetry.space_group_name_H-M   'P 1'
#
loop_
_entity.id
_entity.type
_entity.pdbx_description
1 polymer ?
#
loop_
_entity_poly.entity_id
_entity_poly.type
_entity_poly.pdbx_seq_one_letter_code
_entity_poly.pdbx_strand_id
1 'polypeptide(L)'
;MTSCGACGWYSDARGYRYERLDPLTGQPWPAIPEPFLRLARASSEVAGFGTYEPDTCLINRYVPTAQMGIHHDADERDFSQPIVSVTLGAPATFLWYGPSKRGSPLRIRLLPGDVLVWGGAARKGYHAVQKPEGGTRYNLTFRKAL
;
A
#
# COMPACT_ATOMS: atom_id res chain seq x y z
N MET A 1 -3.84 0.40 11.94
CA MET A 1 -3.02 -0.29 10.92
C MET A 1 -2.79 -1.70 11.38
N THR A 2 -2.87 -2.67 10.46
CA THR A 2 -2.53 -4.08 10.66
C THR A 2 -2.05 -4.68 9.34
N SER A 3 -1.60 -5.94 9.35
CA SER A 3 -1.14 -6.64 8.15
C SER A 3 -1.71 -8.05 8.07
N CYS A 4 -1.67 -8.63 6.88
CA CYS A 4 -1.82 -10.06 6.65
C CYS A 4 -0.83 -10.53 5.57
N GLY A 5 -0.44 -11.81 5.60
CA GLY A 5 0.52 -12.41 4.70
C GLY A 5 1.66 -13.12 5.41
N ALA A 6 2.73 -13.41 4.66
CA ALA A 6 3.93 -14.05 5.19
C ALA A 6 4.77 -13.11 6.07
N CYS A 7 4.52 -11.81 6.00
CA CYS A 7 5.11 -10.78 6.86
C CYS A 7 4.17 -9.58 7.00
N GLY A 8 4.41 -8.74 8.00
CA GLY A 8 3.71 -7.50 8.21
C GLY A 8 4.67 -6.33 8.41
N TRP A 9 4.28 -5.16 7.96
CA TRP A 9 5.03 -3.93 8.18
C TRP A 9 4.87 -3.46 9.63
N TYR A 10 5.98 -3.14 10.26
CA TYR A 10 6.04 -2.72 11.67
C TYR A 10 6.99 -1.56 11.87
N SER A 11 6.71 -0.75 12.87
CA SER A 11 7.47 0.45 13.22
C SER A 11 7.62 0.58 14.73
N ASP A 12 8.83 0.74 15.20
CA ASP A 12 9.18 1.04 16.58
C ASP A 12 10.44 1.94 16.64
N ALA A 13 11.05 2.09 17.82
CA ALA A 13 12.27 2.87 18.00
C ALA A 13 13.47 2.39 17.14
N ARG A 14 13.43 1.17 16.62
CA ARG A 14 14.44 0.61 15.70
C ARG A 14 14.17 0.96 14.23
N GLY A 15 13.07 1.65 13.93
CA GLY A 15 12.70 2.07 12.58
C GLY A 15 11.60 1.21 11.95
N TYR A 16 11.49 1.32 10.62
CA TYR A 16 10.50 0.62 9.78
C TYR A 16 11.07 -0.68 9.25
N ARG A 17 10.25 -1.75 9.24
CA ARG A 17 10.66 -3.05 8.70
C ARG A 17 9.49 -4.00 8.49
N TYR A 18 9.71 -5.06 7.72
CA TYR A 18 8.82 -6.20 7.63
C TYR A 18 9.25 -7.30 8.62
N GLU A 19 8.29 -7.80 9.40
CA GLU A 19 8.47 -8.87 10.38
C GLU A 19 7.60 -10.07 10.03
N ARG A 20 8.16 -11.28 10.17
CA ARG A 20 7.41 -12.53 9.91
C ARG A 20 6.39 -12.85 11.00
N LEU A 21 6.68 -12.47 12.22
CA LEU A 21 5.76 -12.56 13.35
C LEU A 21 5.30 -11.17 13.74
N ASP A 22 4.05 -11.05 14.16
CA ASP A 22 3.53 -9.81 14.73
C ASP A 22 4.27 -9.52 16.05
N PRO A 23 5.04 -8.45 16.15
CA PRO A 23 5.81 -8.13 17.35
C PRO A 23 4.98 -7.88 18.60
N LEU A 24 3.68 -7.60 18.45
CA LEU A 24 2.76 -7.38 19.58
C LEU A 24 2.25 -8.68 20.18
N THR A 25 2.10 -9.72 19.37
CA THR A 25 1.49 -10.99 19.79
C THR A 25 2.48 -12.16 19.77
N GLY A 26 3.61 -12.03 19.05
CA GLY A 26 4.56 -13.12 18.79
C GLY A 26 4.02 -14.20 17.86
N GLN A 27 2.85 -14.01 17.25
CA GLN A 27 2.19 -14.98 16.37
C GLN A 27 2.42 -14.63 14.89
N PRO A 28 2.33 -15.62 13.98
CA PRO A 28 2.29 -15.36 12.55
C PRO A 28 1.13 -14.42 12.19
N TRP A 29 1.34 -13.58 11.19
CA TRP A 29 0.26 -12.76 10.62
C TRP A 29 -0.81 -13.65 10.00
N PRO A 30 -2.10 -13.25 10.03
CA PRO A 30 -3.15 -13.97 9.29
C PRO A 30 -2.79 -14.11 7.81
N ALA A 31 -3.15 -15.20 7.17
CA ALA A 31 -2.96 -15.35 5.73
C ALA A 31 -3.71 -14.26 4.95
N ILE A 32 -3.18 -13.87 3.79
CA ILE A 32 -3.93 -12.97 2.88
C ILE A 32 -5.19 -13.74 2.41
N PRO A 33 -6.40 -13.20 2.60
CA PRO A 33 -7.61 -13.85 2.11
C PRO A 33 -7.57 -14.08 0.59
N GLU A 34 -8.04 -15.23 0.13
CA GLU A 34 -8.01 -15.57 -1.31
C GLU A 34 -8.70 -14.53 -2.23
N PRO A 35 -9.84 -13.92 -1.84
CA PRO A 35 -10.40 -12.83 -2.65
C PRO A 35 -9.46 -11.63 -2.81
N PHE A 36 -8.64 -11.33 -1.80
CA PHE A 36 -7.65 -10.25 -1.84
C PHE A 36 -6.50 -10.60 -2.79
N LEU A 37 -6.02 -11.85 -2.74
CA LEU A 37 -4.97 -12.31 -3.66
C LEU A 37 -5.45 -12.27 -5.12
N ARG A 38 -6.67 -12.76 -5.39
CA ARG A 38 -7.25 -12.70 -6.74
C ARG A 38 -7.36 -11.26 -7.26
N LEU A 39 -7.82 -10.33 -6.41
CA LEU A 39 -7.91 -8.93 -6.78
C LEU A 39 -6.53 -8.33 -7.10
N ALA A 40 -5.54 -8.58 -6.25
CA ALA A 40 -4.18 -8.06 -6.44
C ALA A 40 -3.54 -8.61 -7.72
N ARG A 41 -3.66 -9.91 -7.98
CA ARG A 41 -3.16 -10.56 -9.20
C ARG A 41 -3.81 -10.00 -10.47
N ALA A 42 -5.15 -9.95 -10.50
CA ALA A 42 -5.89 -9.43 -11.64
C ALA A 42 -5.57 -7.95 -11.89
N SER A 43 -5.43 -7.14 -10.85
CA SER A 43 -5.08 -5.72 -10.98
C SER A 43 -3.67 -5.52 -11.55
N SER A 44 -2.69 -6.33 -11.12
CA SER A 44 -1.34 -6.31 -11.65
C SER A 44 -1.30 -6.67 -13.14
N GLU A 45 -2.03 -7.71 -13.52
CA GLU A 45 -2.11 -8.17 -14.91
C GLU A 45 -2.76 -7.11 -15.82
N VAL A 46 -3.91 -6.55 -15.43
CA VAL A 46 -4.60 -5.48 -16.17
C VAL A 46 -3.73 -4.23 -16.29
N ALA A 47 -2.92 -3.92 -15.28
CA ALA A 47 -1.97 -2.80 -15.32
C ALA A 47 -0.70 -3.09 -16.13
N GLY A 48 -0.54 -4.28 -16.70
CA GLY A 48 0.59 -4.64 -17.57
C GLY A 48 1.86 -5.10 -16.84
N PHE A 49 1.78 -5.39 -15.54
CA PHE A 49 2.92 -5.89 -14.75
C PHE A 49 3.03 -7.42 -14.74
N GLY A 50 2.05 -8.13 -15.31
CA GLY A 50 2.06 -9.59 -15.43
C GLY A 50 1.80 -10.30 -14.09
N THR A 51 2.40 -11.49 -13.95
CA THR A 51 2.23 -12.33 -12.75
C THR A 51 2.71 -11.64 -11.49
N TYR A 52 1.85 -11.62 -10.47
CA TYR A 52 2.11 -10.95 -9.20
C TYR A 52 1.73 -11.83 -8.02
N GLU A 53 2.68 -12.09 -7.16
CA GLU A 53 2.50 -12.90 -5.94
C GLU A 53 2.89 -12.07 -4.72
N PRO A 54 1.99 -11.21 -4.21
CA PRO A 54 2.26 -10.45 -3.01
C PRO A 54 2.42 -11.38 -1.80
N ASP A 55 3.35 -11.08 -0.93
CA ASP A 55 3.57 -11.81 0.32
C ASP A 55 3.10 -11.03 1.55
N THR A 56 2.69 -9.78 1.36
CA THR A 56 2.11 -8.95 2.41
C THR A 56 0.98 -8.07 1.88
N CYS A 57 0.00 -7.82 2.73
CA CYS A 57 -1.04 -6.81 2.54
C CYS A 57 -1.10 -5.94 3.80
N LEU A 58 -0.72 -4.67 3.66
CA LEU A 58 -0.87 -3.66 4.71
C LEU A 58 -2.29 -3.10 4.67
N ILE A 59 -2.97 -3.13 5.81
CA ILE A 59 -4.35 -2.65 5.97
C ILE A 59 -4.35 -1.39 6.82
N ASN A 60 -4.58 -0.25 6.19
CA ASN A 60 -4.66 1.04 6.85
C ASN A 60 -6.11 1.49 7.02
N ARG A 61 -6.42 2.04 8.21
CA ARG A 61 -7.66 2.75 8.49
C ARG A 61 -7.36 4.22 8.67
N TYR A 62 -7.91 5.06 7.81
CA TYR A 62 -7.82 6.51 7.89
C TYR A 62 -9.14 7.08 8.37
N VAL A 63 -9.13 7.64 9.58
CA VAL A 63 -10.24 8.46 10.08
C VAL A 63 -10.22 9.83 9.38
N PRO A 64 -11.30 10.64 9.44
CA PRO A 64 -11.39 11.91 8.69
C PRO A 64 -10.25 12.91 8.92
N THR A 65 -9.53 12.78 10.04
CA THR A 65 -8.39 13.65 10.39
C THR A 65 -7.04 13.08 9.98
N ALA A 66 -6.97 11.81 9.57
CA ALA A 66 -5.73 11.10 9.26
C ALA A 66 -5.30 11.32 7.81
N GLN A 67 -4.00 11.44 7.59
CA GLN A 67 -3.38 11.52 6.26
C GLN A 67 -2.05 10.80 6.26
N MET A 68 -1.54 10.47 5.06
CA MET A 68 -0.19 9.97 4.87
C MET A 68 0.68 11.06 4.25
N GLY A 69 1.74 11.46 4.94
CA GLY A 69 2.70 12.45 4.44
C GLY A 69 3.50 11.94 3.24
N ILE A 70 4.31 12.83 2.65
CA ILE A 70 5.13 12.49 1.49
C ILE A 70 6.19 11.45 1.90
N HIS A 71 6.17 10.32 1.23
CA HIS A 71 7.11 9.20 1.41
C HIS A 71 7.31 8.46 0.10
N HIS A 72 8.20 7.49 0.08
CA HIS A 72 8.29 6.46 -0.95
C HIS A 72 8.40 5.10 -0.26
N ASP A 73 7.93 4.07 -0.92
CA ASP A 73 8.02 2.70 -0.41
C ASP A 73 9.41 2.14 -0.74
N ALA A 74 10.22 1.91 0.28
CA ALA A 74 11.63 1.51 0.15
C ALA A 74 12.04 0.39 1.10
N ASP A 75 11.09 -0.19 1.85
CA ASP A 75 11.37 -1.21 2.85
C ASP A 75 11.33 -2.64 2.27
N GLU A 76 10.90 -2.81 1.02
CA GLU A 76 10.83 -4.08 0.31
C GLU A 76 12.21 -4.48 -0.25
N ARG A 77 12.41 -5.80 -0.45
CA ARG A 77 13.63 -6.34 -1.05
C ARG A 77 13.58 -6.40 -2.57
N ASP A 78 12.39 -6.56 -3.14
CA ASP A 78 12.20 -6.69 -4.58
C ASP A 78 11.40 -5.52 -5.16
N PHE A 79 12.11 -4.58 -5.77
CA PHE A 79 11.50 -3.42 -6.44
C PHE A 79 11.07 -3.72 -7.90
N SER A 80 11.29 -4.93 -8.41
CA SER A 80 10.79 -5.31 -9.73
C SER A 80 9.27 -5.52 -9.73
N GLN A 81 8.70 -5.82 -8.55
CA GLN A 81 7.28 -6.07 -8.38
C GLN A 81 6.50 -4.77 -8.14
N PRO A 82 5.27 -4.66 -8.67
CA PRO A 82 4.42 -3.49 -8.46
C PRO A 82 3.89 -3.41 -7.02
N ILE A 83 3.32 -2.25 -6.70
CA ILE A 83 2.43 -2.08 -5.56
C ILE A 83 1.00 -1.99 -6.08
N VAL A 84 0.09 -2.71 -5.43
CA VAL A 84 -1.35 -2.66 -5.70
C VAL A 84 -2.05 -2.07 -4.48
N SER A 85 -2.76 -0.97 -4.67
CA SER A 85 -3.43 -0.22 -3.60
C SER A 85 -4.92 -0.09 -3.87
N VAL A 86 -5.75 -0.63 -2.98
CA VAL A 86 -7.21 -0.65 -3.09
C VAL A 86 -7.82 0.36 -2.12
N THR A 87 -8.71 1.19 -2.60
CA THR A 87 -9.46 2.16 -1.79
C THR A 87 -10.85 1.63 -1.47
N LEU A 88 -11.20 1.63 -0.18
CA LEU A 88 -12.52 1.24 0.33
C LEU A 88 -13.05 2.31 1.30
N GLY A 89 -14.36 2.44 1.42
CA GLY A 89 -14.99 3.45 2.28
C GLY A 89 -14.93 4.85 1.68
N ALA A 90 -14.46 5.86 2.43
CA ALA A 90 -14.46 7.24 1.95
C ALA A 90 -13.43 7.49 0.83
N PRO A 91 -13.73 8.39 -0.13
CA PRO A 91 -12.78 8.85 -1.12
C PRO A 91 -11.59 9.56 -0.49
N ALA A 92 -10.46 9.58 -1.20
CA ALA A 92 -9.28 10.38 -0.83
C ALA A 92 -8.48 10.78 -2.07
N THR A 93 -7.66 11.83 -1.96
CA THR A 93 -6.77 12.25 -3.04
C THR A 93 -5.37 11.68 -2.80
N PHE A 94 -4.89 10.89 -3.75
CA PHE A 94 -3.52 10.46 -3.86
C PHE A 94 -2.70 11.53 -4.58
N LEU A 95 -1.55 11.87 -4.03
CA LEU A 95 -0.63 12.87 -4.56
C LEU A 95 0.63 12.17 -5.06
N TRP A 96 0.89 12.24 -6.34
CA TRP A 96 2.07 11.66 -6.97
C TRP A 96 3.10 12.75 -7.30
N TYR A 97 4.26 12.70 -6.66
CA TYR A 97 5.36 13.65 -6.86
C TYR A 97 6.42 13.15 -7.85
N GLY A 98 6.43 11.85 -8.17
CA GLY A 98 7.45 11.25 -9.02
C GLY A 98 8.80 11.07 -8.30
N PRO A 99 9.92 11.25 -9.00
CA PRO A 99 11.26 10.92 -8.46
C PRO A 99 11.76 11.89 -7.40
N SER A 100 11.08 13.01 -7.17
CA SER A 100 11.51 14.07 -6.26
C SER A 100 10.35 14.56 -5.38
N LYS A 101 10.63 14.91 -4.14
CA LYS A 101 9.64 15.55 -3.24
C LYS A 101 9.30 16.99 -3.63
N ARG A 102 9.90 17.53 -4.68
CA ARG A 102 9.76 18.92 -5.09
C ARG A 102 8.75 19.07 -6.21
N GLY A 103 8.11 20.23 -6.29
CA GLY A 103 7.16 20.57 -7.34
C GLY A 103 5.71 20.23 -7.00
N SER A 104 4.84 20.47 -7.96
CA SER A 104 3.40 20.19 -7.82
C SER A 104 3.11 18.73 -8.16
N PRO A 105 2.41 17.99 -7.29
CA PRO A 105 2.08 16.61 -7.55
C PRO A 105 0.96 16.47 -8.58
N LEU A 106 0.97 15.35 -9.31
CA LEU A 106 -0.22 14.84 -9.96
C LEU A 106 -1.25 14.45 -8.88
N ARG A 107 -2.48 14.90 -9.03
CA ARG A 107 -3.58 14.64 -8.09
C ARG A 107 -4.53 13.60 -8.67
N ILE A 108 -4.69 12.49 -7.98
CA ILE A 108 -5.57 11.40 -8.39
C ILE A 108 -6.62 11.21 -7.30
N ARG A 109 -7.88 11.54 -7.59
CA ARG A 109 -8.97 11.27 -6.66
C ARG A 109 -9.35 9.80 -6.75
N LEU A 110 -9.23 9.09 -5.63
CA LEU A 110 -9.56 7.67 -5.50
C LEU A 110 -10.94 7.52 -4.86
N LEU A 111 -11.83 6.83 -5.54
CA LEU A 111 -13.17 6.48 -5.09
C LEU A 111 -13.18 5.09 -4.45
N PRO A 112 -14.21 4.76 -3.64
CA PRO A 112 -14.40 3.38 -3.16
C PRO A 112 -14.43 2.37 -4.30
N GLY A 113 -13.58 1.36 -4.24
CA GLY A 113 -13.42 0.34 -5.29
C GLY A 113 -12.31 0.64 -6.30
N ASP A 114 -11.74 1.84 -6.32
CA ASP A 114 -10.61 2.13 -7.18
C ASP A 114 -9.36 1.37 -6.73
N VAL A 115 -8.63 0.86 -7.73
CA VAL A 115 -7.34 0.21 -7.54
C VAL A 115 -6.28 1.00 -8.28
N LEU A 116 -5.28 1.47 -7.55
CA LEU A 116 -4.09 2.13 -8.09
C LEU A 116 -2.93 1.13 -8.11
N VAL A 117 -2.28 1.00 -9.26
CA VAL A 117 -1.12 0.12 -9.43
C VAL A 117 0.05 0.94 -9.92
N TRP A 118 1.22 0.80 -9.29
CA TRP A 118 2.45 1.43 -9.78
C TRP A 118 3.66 0.52 -9.61
N GLY A 119 4.54 0.55 -10.59
CA GLY A 119 5.72 -0.29 -10.67
C GLY A 119 6.72 0.23 -11.69
N GLY A 120 7.74 -0.55 -12.02
CA GLY A 120 8.78 -0.17 -12.96
C GLY A 120 9.45 1.15 -12.56
N ALA A 121 9.55 2.11 -13.48
CA ALA A 121 10.15 3.42 -13.22
C ALA A 121 9.43 4.23 -12.11
N ALA A 122 8.13 4.00 -11.92
CA ALA A 122 7.36 4.65 -10.89
C ALA A 122 7.50 4.00 -9.49
N ARG A 123 8.07 2.79 -9.39
CA ARG A 123 8.09 2.01 -8.16
C ARG A 123 8.65 2.75 -6.94
N LYS A 124 9.64 3.60 -7.14
CA LYS A 124 10.31 4.39 -6.10
C LYS A 124 9.84 5.85 -6.04
N GLY A 125 8.72 6.18 -6.67
CA GLY A 125 8.22 7.54 -6.69
C GLY A 125 7.67 8.00 -5.34
N TYR A 126 7.90 9.28 -5.02
CA TYR A 126 7.33 9.91 -3.84
C TYR A 126 5.85 10.16 -4.02
N HIS A 127 5.10 9.88 -2.97
CA HIS A 127 3.65 10.05 -2.96
C HIS A 127 3.13 10.38 -1.57
N ALA A 128 1.89 10.83 -1.50
CA ALA A 128 1.17 11.12 -0.27
C ALA A 128 -0.32 10.82 -0.46
N VAL A 129 -1.06 10.74 0.65
CA VAL A 129 -2.52 10.59 0.63
C VAL A 129 -3.12 11.64 1.54
N GLN A 130 -4.03 12.45 1.00
CA GLN A 130 -4.75 13.45 1.75
C GLN A 130 -5.82 12.83 2.67
N LYS A 131 -6.36 13.61 3.59
CA LYS A 131 -7.45 13.20 4.49
C LYS A 131 -8.63 12.67 3.67
N PRO A 132 -9.32 11.62 4.18
CA PRO A 132 -10.54 11.13 3.55
C PRO A 132 -11.64 12.19 3.47
N GLU A 133 -12.45 12.11 2.41
CA GLU A 133 -13.57 13.01 2.19
C GLU A 133 -14.83 12.47 2.88
N GLY A 134 -15.18 13.04 4.02
CA GLY A 134 -16.49 12.80 4.65
C GLY A 134 -16.70 11.47 5.35
N GLY A 135 -15.63 10.71 5.69
CA GLY A 135 -15.79 9.43 6.38
C GLY A 135 -14.49 8.70 6.64
N THR A 136 -14.60 7.44 7.02
CA THR A 136 -13.44 6.55 7.21
C THR A 136 -13.07 5.87 5.90
N ARG A 137 -11.79 5.91 5.55
CA ARG A 137 -11.20 5.18 4.42
C ARG A 137 -10.42 3.97 4.93
N TYR A 138 -10.58 2.86 4.26
CA TYR A 138 -9.68 1.72 4.37
C TYR A 138 -8.84 1.61 3.11
N ASN A 139 -7.58 1.25 3.28
CA ASN A 139 -6.67 1.02 2.17
C ASN A 139 -5.99 -0.34 2.34
N LEU A 140 -6.06 -1.16 1.32
CA LEU A 140 -5.33 -2.42 1.22
C LEU A 140 -4.15 -2.19 0.30
N THR A 141 -2.93 -2.34 0.80
CA THR A 141 -1.72 -2.16 -0.01
C THR A 141 -0.95 -3.47 -0.08
N PHE A 142 -0.94 -4.09 -1.25
CA PHE A 142 -0.24 -5.34 -1.52
C PHE A 142 1.17 -5.07 -2.00
N ARG A 143 2.13 -5.84 -1.50
CA ARG A 143 3.54 -5.72 -1.84
C ARG A 143 4.22 -7.09 -1.87
N LYS A 144 5.34 -7.15 -2.61
CA LYS A 144 6.34 -8.22 -2.53
C LYS A 144 7.46 -7.72 -1.64
N ALA A 145 7.44 -8.10 -0.36
CA ALA A 145 8.34 -7.54 0.64
C ALA A 145 9.58 -8.40 0.94
N LEU A 146 9.47 -9.73 0.76
CA LEU A 146 10.51 -10.72 1.09
C LEU A 146 11.27 -11.20 -0.14
#